data_a4626ab2d7512c98afb169242dc0051d
#
_entry.id   a4626ab2d7512c98afb169242dc0051d
#
_cell.length_a   1.000
_cell.length_b   1.000
_cell.length_c   1.000
_cell.angle_alpha   90.00
_cell.angle_beta   90.00
_cell.angle_gamma   90.00
#
_symmetry.space_group_name_H-M   'P 1'
#
loop_
_entity.id
_entity.type
_entity.pdbx_description
1 polymer ?
#
loop_
_entity_poly.entity_id
_entity_poly.type
_entity_poly.pdbx_seq_one_letter_code
_entity_poly.pdbx_strand_id
1 'polypeptide(L)'
;MVTVDVTVYNEWSPTWSLCYDRENLAKAADYLVIMGYDETPGNSTVPGSVASYSWLDDSIKVLKKSVPGEKMILGLPLYTRVWVNESGRWKSRVLTLKYTDQFISRHKLRPVWNDEEKQYTSSWKEKGTAYKTWLEDAKSLEDKMSLVGKYGLGGTAFWRYGFEAENTF
;
A
#
# COMPACT_ATOMS: atom_id res chain seq x y z
N MET A 1 -21.90 14.88 1.04
CA MET A 1 -20.69 14.35 0.38
C MET A 1 -20.79 12.82 0.33
N VAL A 2 -20.62 12.24 -0.86
CA VAL A 2 -20.64 10.80 -1.09
C VAL A 2 -19.27 10.38 -1.63
N THR A 3 -18.65 9.39 -1.02
CA THR A 3 -17.40 8.79 -1.52
C THR A 3 -17.63 7.31 -1.83
N VAL A 4 -16.92 6.80 -2.82
CA VAL A 4 -16.96 5.37 -3.19
C VAL A 4 -15.56 4.82 -3.18
N ASP A 5 -15.33 3.75 -2.43
CA ASP A 5 -14.05 3.05 -2.40
C ASP A 5 -13.95 2.13 -3.62
N VAL A 6 -12.85 2.26 -4.36
CA VAL A 6 -12.54 1.41 -5.51
C VAL A 6 -11.11 0.90 -5.43
N THR A 7 -10.87 -0.29 -5.97
CA THR A 7 -9.49 -0.79 -6.07
C THR A 7 -8.69 -0.03 -7.13
N VAL A 8 -7.38 -0.12 -7.05
CA VAL A 8 -6.50 0.25 -8.17
C VAL A 8 -6.88 -0.55 -9.42
N TYR A 9 -6.49 -0.03 -10.59
CA TYR A 9 -6.80 -0.72 -11.85
C TYR A 9 -5.93 -1.97 -12.01
N ASN A 10 -6.55 -3.09 -12.37
CA ASN A 10 -5.89 -4.33 -12.73
C ASN A 10 -6.71 -5.01 -13.83
N GLU A 11 -6.13 -5.06 -15.03
CA GLU A 11 -6.79 -5.61 -16.22
C GLU A 11 -7.02 -7.13 -16.18
N TRP A 12 -6.30 -7.83 -15.29
CA TRP A 12 -6.36 -9.28 -15.16
C TRP A 12 -7.35 -9.76 -14.09
N SER A 13 -8.04 -8.84 -13.41
CA SER A 13 -8.93 -9.20 -12.29
C SER A 13 -10.36 -8.71 -12.49
N PRO A 14 -11.22 -9.53 -13.14
CA PRO A 14 -12.63 -9.16 -13.38
C PRO A 14 -13.41 -8.83 -12.11
N THR A 15 -13.24 -9.63 -11.06
CA THR A 15 -14.02 -9.52 -9.82
C THR A 15 -13.46 -8.51 -8.82
N TRP A 16 -12.15 -8.24 -8.86
CA TRP A 16 -11.52 -7.33 -7.92
C TRP A 16 -11.36 -5.92 -8.49
N SER A 17 -11.18 -5.77 -9.80
CA SER A 17 -10.91 -4.48 -10.43
C SER A 17 -11.89 -4.10 -11.53
N LEU A 18 -12.15 -4.97 -12.50
CA LEU A 18 -12.98 -4.62 -13.66
C LEU A 18 -14.49 -4.56 -13.33
N CYS A 19 -14.90 -4.96 -12.13
CA CYS A 19 -16.27 -4.80 -11.63
C CYS A 19 -16.65 -3.33 -11.36
N TYR A 20 -15.68 -2.40 -11.32
CA TYR A 20 -15.93 -0.99 -11.08
C TYR A 20 -16.02 -0.21 -12.40
N ASP A 21 -17.16 0.38 -12.70
CA ASP A 21 -17.32 1.41 -13.73
C ASP A 21 -16.88 2.78 -13.16
N ARG A 22 -15.55 2.97 -13.09
CA ARG A 22 -14.95 4.12 -12.39
C ARG A 22 -15.32 5.46 -13.02
N GLU A 23 -15.52 5.50 -14.34
CA GLU A 23 -15.92 6.71 -15.03
C GLU A 23 -17.33 7.16 -14.59
N ASN A 24 -18.30 6.26 -14.59
CA ASN A 24 -19.67 6.59 -14.18
C ASN A 24 -19.78 6.76 -12.66
N LEU A 25 -19.01 6.02 -11.86
CA LEU A 25 -18.92 6.24 -10.41
C LEU A 25 -18.37 7.65 -10.10
N ALA A 26 -17.34 8.12 -10.82
CA ALA A 26 -16.78 9.45 -10.63
C ALA A 26 -17.77 10.58 -11.02
N LYS A 27 -18.71 10.32 -11.94
CA LYS A 27 -19.79 11.27 -12.27
C LYS A 27 -20.85 11.34 -11.15
N ALA A 28 -21.12 10.19 -10.52
CA ALA A 28 -22.20 10.06 -9.53
C ALA A 28 -21.75 10.41 -8.09
N ALA A 29 -20.49 10.19 -7.74
CA ALA A 29 -19.92 10.46 -6.41
C ALA A 29 -19.17 11.79 -6.37
N ASP A 30 -18.98 12.33 -5.17
CA ASP A 30 -18.12 13.49 -4.95
C ASP A 30 -16.66 13.10 -5.15
N TYR A 31 -16.22 11.94 -4.58
CA TYR A 31 -14.87 11.40 -4.73
C TYR A 31 -14.88 9.88 -4.87
N LEU A 32 -13.84 9.37 -5.55
CA LEU A 32 -13.44 7.97 -5.50
C LEU A 32 -12.23 7.83 -4.59
N VAL A 33 -12.33 7.01 -3.56
CA VAL A 33 -11.20 6.62 -2.71
C VAL A 33 -10.52 5.42 -3.35
N ILE A 34 -9.33 5.63 -3.88
CA ILE A 34 -8.55 4.57 -4.51
C ILE A 34 -7.84 3.78 -3.41
N MET A 35 -8.22 2.53 -3.20
CA MET A 35 -7.59 1.64 -2.22
C MET A 35 -6.18 1.26 -2.69
N GLY A 36 -5.20 2.15 -2.46
CA GLY A 36 -3.80 2.01 -2.85
C GLY A 36 -3.03 1.12 -1.88
N TYR A 37 -3.53 -0.07 -1.61
CA TYR A 37 -2.91 -1.06 -0.72
C TYR A 37 -3.31 -2.49 -1.13
N ASP A 38 -2.67 -3.48 -0.49
CA ASP A 38 -2.75 -4.90 -0.82
C ASP A 38 -2.26 -5.22 -2.24
N GLU A 39 -1.23 -4.47 -2.72
CA GLU A 39 -0.48 -4.79 -3.94
C GLU A 39 -0.09 -6.28 -3.94
N THR A 40 0.49 -6.75 -2.85
CA THR A 40 0.68 -8.17 -2.58
C THR A 40 -0.31 -8.60 -1.50
N PRO A 41 -1.40 -9.29 -1.87
CA PRO A 41 -2.45 -9.68 -0.94
C PRO A 41 -1.94 -10.70 0.09
N GLY A 42 -2.57 -10.71 1.28
CA GLY A 42 -2.13 -11.52 2.41
C GLY A 42 -2.08 -13.04 2.19
N ASN A 43 -2.81 -13.54 1.21
CA ASN A 43 -2.84 -14.95 0.81
C ASN A 43 -1.88 -15.28 -0.35
N SER A 44 -1.05 -14.32 -0.80
CA SER A 44 -0.05 -14.55 -1.84
C SER A 44 0.96 -15.61 -1.39
N THR A 45 1.42 -16.41 -2.33
CA THR A 45 2.51 -17.38 -2.14
C THR A 45 3.89 -16.78 -2.46
N VAL A 46 3.92 -15.55 -2.94
CA VAL A 46 5.14 -14.78 -3.22
C VAL A 46 5.13 -13.54 -2.32
N PRO A 47 6.20 -13.33 -1.54
CA PRO A 47 6.30 -12.15 -0.67
C PRO A 47 6.50 -10.87 -1.48
N GLY A 48 5.88 -9.78 -1.05
CA GLY A 48 6.00 -8.47 -1.69
C GLY A 48 5.48 -7.35 -0.80
N SER A 49 5.55 -6.12 -1.34
CA SER A 49 5.06 -4.90 -0.70
C SER A 49 3.54 -4.90 -0.58
N VAL A 50 3.04 -4.13 0.38
CA VAL A 50 1.61 -3.79 0.49
C VAL A 50 1.25 -2.66 -0.47
N ALA A 51 2.16 -1.71 -0.69
CA ALA A 51 1.94 -0.54 -1.54
C ALA A 51 3.29 0.06 -1.94
N SER A 52 3.91 -0.42 -3.02
CA SER A 52 5.11 0.20 -3.55
C SER A 52 4.79 1.52 -4.26
N TYR A 53 5.74 2.47 -4.24
CA TYR A 53 5.58 3.74 -4.93
C TYR A 53 5.36 3.56 -6.44
N SER A 54 6.17 2.72 -7.08
CA SER A 54 6.09 2.45 -8.52
C SER A 54 4.72 1.89 -8.92
N TRP A 55 4.20 0.94 -8.15
CA TRP A 55 2.86 0.39 -8.39
C TRP A 55 1.74 1.42 -8.24
N LEU A 56 1.82 2.29 -7.22
CA LEU A 56 0.86 3.39 -7.05
C LEU A 56 0.95 4.40 -8.19
N ASP A 57 2.16 4.79 -8.57
CA ASP A 57 2.41 5.73 -9.66
C ASP A 57 1.82 5.24 -10.98
N ASP A 58 2.05 3.99 -11.33
CA ASP A 58 1.51 3.37 -12.54
C ASP A 58 -0.01 3.20 -12.48
N SER A 59 -0.55 2.81 -11.32
CA SER A 59 -1.99 2.69 -11.11
C SER A 59 -2.71 4.02 -11.29
N ILE A 60 -2.17 5.10 -10.74
CA ILE A 60 -2.75 6.46 -10.88
C ILE A 60 -2.70 6.91 -12.35
N LYS A 61 -1.59 6.69 -13.07
CA LYS A 61 -1.50 7.01 -14.50
C LYS A 61 -2.60 6.34 -15.32
N VAL A 62 -2.92 5.08 -15.01
CA VAL A 62 -4.00 4.37 -15.71
C VAL A 62 -5.36 4.93 -15.34
N LEU A 63 -5.63 5.16 -14.06
CA LEU A 63 -6.92 5.67 -13.57
C LEU A 63 -7.23 7.08 -14.12
N LYS A 64 -6.23 7.94 -14.26
CA LYS A 64 -6.39 9.29 -14.83
C LYS A 64 -6.87 9.31 -16.29
N LYS A 65 -6.85 8.19 -16.99
CA LYS A 65 -7.42 8.11 -18.35
C LYS A 65 -8.93 8.19 -18.35
N SER A 66 -9.60 7.84 -17.25
CA SER A 66 -11.06 7.77 -17.14
C SER A 66 -11.62 8.55 -15.95
N VAL A 67 -10.80 8.93 -14.97
CA VAL A 67 -11.23 9.66 -13.77
C VAL A 67 -10.40 10.93 -13.62
N PRO A 68 -11.04 12.12 -13.46
CA PRO A 68 -10.35 13.37 -13.17
C PRO A 68 -9.56 13.27 -11.84
N GLY A 69 -8.34 13.80 -11.81
CA GLY A 69 -7.46 13.70 -10.65
C GLY A 69 -8.08 14.26 -9.37
N GLU A 70 -8.70 15.43 -9.47
CA GLU A 70 -9.37 16.11 -8.36
C GLU A 70 -10.53 15.32 -7.74
N LYS A 71 -11.02 14.30 -8.45
CA LYS A 71 -12.05 13.37 -7.96
C LYS A 71 -11.46 12.12 -7.27
N MET A 72 -10.15 11.94 -7.29
CA MET A 72 -9.48 10.80 -6.68
C MET A 72 -8.86 11.16 -5.34
N ILE A 73 -9.15 10.39 -4.31
CA ILE A 73 -8.47 10.39 -3.00
C ILE A 73 -7.57 9.15 -2.95
N LEU A 74 -6.28 9.34 -2.74
CA LEU A 74 -5.33 8.22 -2.65
C LEU A 74 -5.38 7.60 -1.26
N GLY A 75 -5.90 6.38 -1.16
CA GLY A 75 -5.87 5.56 0.06
C GLY A 75 -4.52 4.91 0.24
N LEU A 76 -3.88 5.11 1.40
CA LEU A 76 -2.56 4.57 1.75
C LEU A 76 -2.64 3.68 3.00
N PRO A 77 -1.79 2.64 3.11
CA PRO A 77 -1.82 1.74 4.26
C PRO A 77 -1.04 2.31 5.45
N LEU A 78 -1.58 2.16 6.66
CA LEU A 78 -0.84 2.33 7.92
C LEU A 78 -0.37 0.97 8.47
N TYR A 79 -0.06 0.05 7.58
CA TYR A 79 0.41 -1.29 7.91
C TYR A 79 1.31 -1.85 6.81
N THR A 80 2.08 -2.83 7.18
CA THR A 80 2.85 -3.66 6.25
C THR A 80 2.59 -5.14 6.53
N ARG A 81 3.28 -6.02 5.80
CA ARG A 81 3.25 -7.48 6.01
C ARG A 81 4.63 -8.00 6.35
N VAL A 82 4.68 -8.84 7.37
CA VAL A 82 5.83 -9.70 7.64
C VAL A 82 5.55 -11.04 6.99
N TRP A 83 6.38 -11.41 6.04
CA TRP A 83 6.32 -12.68 5.34
C TRP A 83 7.23 -13.70 6.01
N VAL A 84 6.72 -14.90 6.22
CA VAL A 84 7.43 -16.04 6.81
C VAL A 84 7.37 -17.23 5.87
N ASN A 85 8.52 -17.86 5.62
CA ASN A 85 8.59 -19.08 4.81
C ASN A 85 8.45 -20.31 5.72
N GLU A 86 7.26 -20.90 5.74
CA GLU A 86 6.97 -22.13 6.48
C GLU A 86 7.01 -23.33 5.53
N SER A 87 8.01 -24.16 5.66
CA SER A 87 8.17 -25.39 4.86
C SER A 87 8.09 -25.15 3.34
N GLY A 88 8.73 -24.09 2.86
CA GLY A 88 8.75 -23.72 1.44
C GLY A 88 7.56 -22.89 0.96
N ARG A 89 6.61 -22.57 1.83
CA ARG A 89 5.44 -21.73 1.53
C ARG A 89 5.51 -20.42 2.29
N TRP A 90 5.33 -19.32 1.57
CA TRP A 90 5.23 -18.00 2.18
C TRP A 90 3.83 -17.76 2.74
N LYS A 91 3.78 -17.25 3.95
CA LYS A 91 2.57 -16.74 4.62
C LYS A 91 2.86 -15.35 5.14
N SER A 92 1.83 -14.55 5.34
CA SER A 92 2.01 -13.20 5.85
C SER A 92 1.23 -12.93 7.12
N ARG A 93 1.71 -11.95 7.88
CA ARG A 93 1.02 -11.34 9.02
C ARG A 93 1.09 -9.84 8.89
N VAL A 94 0.01 -9.17 9.25
CA VAL A 94 -0.02 -7.70 9.30
C VAL A 94 0.88 -7.21 10.45
N LEU A 95 1.65 -6.17 10.16
CA LEU A 95 2.40 -5.36 11.12
C LEU A 95 1.95 -3.91 10.93
N THR A 96 1.33 -3.33 11.95
CA THR A 96 0.89 -1.92 11.91
C THR A 96 2.06 -0.99 12.20
N LEU A 97 2.01 0.25 11.70
CA LEU A 97 3.08 1.23 11.93
C LEU A 97 3.37 1.40 13.42
N LYS A 98 2.34 1.42 14.23
CA LYS A 98 2.44 1.52 15.71
C LYS A 98 3.46 0.56 16.34
N TYR A 99 3.66 -0.60 15.74
CA TYR A 99 4.56 -1.63 16.29
C TYR A 99 5.82 -1.86 15.46
N THR A 100 6.04 -1.09 14.39
CA THR A 100 7.16 -1.29 13.46
C THR A 100 8.51 -1.11 14.15
N ASP A 101 8.73 -0.05 14.92
CA ASP A 101 9.99 0.22 15.62
C ASP A 101 10.31 -0.86 16.67
N GLN A 102 9.28 -1.28 17.42
CA GLN A 102 9.42 -2.37 18.38
C GLN A 102 9.79 -3.69 17.67
N PHE A 103 9.19 -3.94 16.52
CA PHE A 103 9.48 -5.13 15.71
C PHE A 103 10.91 -5.11 15.18
N ILE A 104 11.36 -3.99 14.60
CA ILE A 104 12.74 -3.78 14.10
C ILE A 104 13.74 -4.03 15.24
N SER A 105 13.52 -3.42 16.39
CA SER A 105 14.38 -3.55 17.57
C SER A 105 14.44 -4.99 18.09
N ARG A 106 13.28 -5.65 18.25
CA ARG A 106 13.17 -7.03 18.73
C ARG A 106 13.94 -8.03 17.87
N HIS A 107 13.83 -7.90 16.55
CA HIS A 107 14.47 -8.79 15.58
C HIS A 107 15.86 -8.29 15.14
N LYS A 108 16.34 -7.17 15.70
CA LYS A 108 17.64 -6.54 15.40
C LYS A 108 17.84 -6.33 13.89
N LEU A 109 16.79 -5.92 13.22
CA LEU A 109 16.80 -5.72 11.77
C LEU A 109 17.64 -4.49 11.40
N ARG A 110 18.18 -4.51 10.18
CA ARG A 110 18.85 -3.37 9.53
C ARG A 110 18.19 -3.16 8.18
N PRO A 111 17.02 -2.49 8.16
CA PRO A 111 16.31 -2.25 6.93
C PRO A 111 17.13 -1.40 5.97
N VAL A 112 17.06 -1.72 4.68
CA VAL A 112 17.74 -0.99 3.60
C VAL A 112 16.69 -0.31 2.75
N TRP A 113 16.93 0.97 2.44
CA TRP A 113 16.04 1.75 1.57
C TRP A 113 16.08 1.25 0.13
N ASN A 114 14.92 1.05 -0.48
CA ASN A 114 14.75 0.75 -1.88
C ASN A 114 14.15 1.98 -2.58
N ASP A 115 14.92 2.58 -3.48
CA ASP A 115 14.52 3.82 -4.15
C ASP A 115 13.38 3.67 -5.16
N GLU A 116 13.21 2.49 -5.74
CA GLU A 116 12.13 2.21 -6.68
C GLU A 116 10.79 2.05 -5.96
N GLU A 117 10.80 1.28 -4.88
CA GLU A 117 9.60 1.01 -4.07
C GLU A 117 9.29 2.14 -3.09
N LYS A 118 10.28 3.02 -2.80
CA LYS A 118 10.23 4.06 -1.76
C LYS A 118 9.83 3.46 -0.40
N GLN A 119 10.50 2.36 -0.03
CA GLN A 119 10.28 1.64 1.21
C GLN A 119 11.59 1.10 1.77
N TYR A 120 11.67 0.95 3.08
CA TYR A 120 12.71 0.15 3.71
C TYR A 120 12.38 -1.34 3.58
N THR A 121 13.35 -2.14 3.15
CA THR A 121 13.19 -3.60 3.02
C THR A 121 14.11 -4.34 3.98
N SER A 122 13.68 -5.49 4.43
CA SER A 122 14.52 -6.38 5.24
C SER A 122 14.26 -7.85 4.91
N SER A 123 15.33 -8.63 4.87
CA SER A 123 15.29 -10.09 4.75
C SER A 123 16.21 -10.69 5.78
N TRP A 124 15.70 -11.65 6.56
CA TRP A 124 16.51 -12.29 7.61
C TRP A 124 16.10 -13.74 7.80
N LYS A 125 16.92 -14.45 8.59
CA LYS A 125 16.61 -15.81 9.06
C LYS A 125 16.62 -15.87 10.59
N GLU A 126 15.64 -16.54 11.15
CA GLU A 126 15.58 -16.79 12.59
C GLU A 126 15.21 -18.27 12.81
N LYS A 127 16.05 -18.99 13.58
CA LYS A 127 15.90 -20.44 13.85
C LYS A 127 15.68 -21.27 12.57
N GLY A 128 16.39 -20.93 11.49
CA GLY A 128 16.31 -21.60 10.19
C GLY A 128 15.15 -21.16 9.29
N THR A 129 14.20 -20.40 9.80
CA THR A 129 13.06 -19.88 9.04
C THR A 129 13.41 -18.55 8.37
N ALA A 130 13.07 -18.40 7.09
CA ALA A 130 13.31 -17.16 6.35
C ALA A 130 12.14 -16.19 6.46
N TYR A 131 12.44 -14.90 6.55
CA TYR A 131 11.48 -13.80 6.65
C TYR A 131 11.81 -12.70 5.66
N LYS A 132 10.78 -11.95 5.24
CA LYS A 132 10.91 -10.72 4.46
C LYS A 132 9.86 -9.70 4.89
N THR A 133 10.19 -8.42 4.73
CA THR A 133 9.23 -7.32 4.94
C THR A 133 9.60 -6.11 4.10
N TRP A 134 8.60 -5.35 3.70
CA TRP A 134 8.65 -4.01 3.12
C TRP A 134 7.96 -3.08 4.11
N LEU A 135 8.70 -2.19 4.74
CA LEU A 135 8.19 -1.39 5.85
C LEU A 135 7.53 -0.11 5.34
N GLU A 136 6.37 0.20 5.92
CA GLU A 136 5.80 1.53 5.86
C GLU A 136 6.30 2.35 7.05
N ASP A 137 6.61 3.60 6.81
CA ASP A 137 6.99 4.61 7.80
C ASP A 137 6.60 6.01 7.32
N ALA A 138 6.90 7.04 8.11
CA ALA A 138 6.62 8.43 7.76
C ALA A 138 7.25 8.82 6.42
N LYS A 139 8.51 8.40 6.16
CA LYS A 139 9.24 8.73 4.93
C LYS A 139 8.58 8.09 3.70
N SER A 140 8.24 6.79 3.78
CA SER A 140 7.59 6.08 2.67
C SER A 140 6.19 6.65 2.37
N LEU A 141 5.46 7.05 3.41
CA LEU A 141 4.16 7.71 3.27
C LEU A 141 4.29 9.10 2.64
N GLU A 142 5.27 9.91 3.07
CA GLU A 142 5.54 11.23 2.49
C GLU A 142 5.85 11.13 0.99
N ASP A 143 6.75 10.22 0.60
CA ASP A 143 7.05 9.95 -0.81
C ASP A 143 5.77 9.59 -1.60
N LYS A 144 4.91 8.72 -1.06
CA LYS A 144 3.64 8.34 -1.72
C LYS A 144 2.61 9.47 -1.74
N MET A 145 2.53 10.27 -0.68
CA MET A 145 1.67 11.47 -0.66
C MET A 145 2.08 12.50 -1.71
N SER A 146 3.35 12.55 -2.11
CA SER A 146 3.82 13.41 -3.19
C SER A 146 3.09 13.16 -4.53
N LEU A 147 2.55 11.95 -4.72
CA LEU A 147 1.72 11.61 -5.88
C LEU A 147 0.45 12.46 -5.98
N VAL A 148 -0.07 12.96 -4.84
CA VAL A 148 -1.22 13.87 -4.83
C VAL A 148 -0.91 15.14 -5.61
N GLY A 149 0.19 15.81 -5.30
CA GLY A 149 0.65 17.00 -6.03
C GLY A 149 1.03 16.69 -7.48
N LYS A 150 1.75 15.58 -7.69
CA LYS A 150 2.20 15.14 -9.02
C LYS A 150 1.04 14.94 -10.01
N TYR A 151 -0.08 14.41 -9.54
CA TYR A 151 -1.22 14.06 -10.38
C TYR A 151 -2.45 14.94 -10.22
N GLY A 152 -2.40 15.96 -9.33
CA GLY A 152 -3.52 16.83 -9.01
C GLY A 152 -4.71 16.07 -8.42
N LEU A 153 -4.40 15.16 -7.47
CA LEU A 153 -5.45 14.39 -6.78
C LEU A 153 -6.15 15.25 -5.73
N GLY A 154 -7.35 14.84 -5.33
CA GLY A 154 -8.17 15.53 -4.33
C GLY A 154 -7.64 15.41 -2.90
N GLY A 155 -6.73 14.48 -2.62
CA GLY A 155 -6.12 14.31 -1.30
C GLY A 155 -5.70 12.87 -1.01
N THR A 156 -5.47 12.58 0.28
CA THR A 156 -5.13 11.24 0.79
C THR A 156 -6.14 10.77 1.83
N ALA A 157 -6.29 9.46 1.94
CA ALA A 157 -6.96 8.76 3.02
C ALA A 157 -6.03 7.66 3.56
N PHE A 158 -6.25 7.21 4.79
CA PHE A 158 -5.37 6.22 5.40
C PHE A 158 -6.14 5.03 5.96
N TRP A 159 -5.68 3.84 5.67
CA TRP A 159 -6.24 2.61 6.22
C TRP A 159 -5.27 1.99 7.23
N ARG A 160 -5.60 2.02 8.51
CA ARG A 160 -6.77 2.63 9.12
C ARG A 160 -6.40 3.33 10.44
N TYR A 161 -7.30 4.15 10.93
CA TYR A 161 -7.20 4.77 12.26
C TYR A 161 -6.85 3.75 13.35
N GLY A 162 -5.91 4.11 14.23
CA GLY A 162 -5.39 3.27 15.30
C GLY A 162 -4.20 2.37 14.88
N PHE A 163 -3.75 2.43 13.60
CA PHE A 163 -2.58 1.71 13.11
C PHE A 163 -1.33 2.60 13.02
N GLU A 164 -1.51 3.92 13.11
CA GLU A 164 -0.45 4.93 13.06
C GLU A 164 0.49 4.84 14.26
N ALA A 165 1.76 5.18 14.05
CA ALA A 165 2.72 5.49 15.08
C ALA A 165 2.58 6.96 15.51
N GLU A 166 3.11 7.36 16.68
CA GLU A 166 3.04 8.73 17.18
C GLU A 166 3.68 9.77 16.25
N ASN A 167 4.64 9.35 15.42
CA ASN A 167 5.40 10.19 14.48
C ASN A 167 5.05 9.92 13.02
N THR A 168 3.86 9.38 12.73
CA THR A 168 3.44 9.07 11.35
C THR A 168 3.14 10.33 10.53
N PHE A 169 2.67 11.40 11.18
CA PHE A 169 2.29 12.68 10.56
C PHE A 169 2.90 13.85 11.29
#